data_70535557e841d5ee0253cab235473c50
#
_entry.id   70535557e841d5ee0253cab235473c50
#
_cell.length_a   1.000
_cell.length_b   1.000
_cell.length_c   1.000
_cell.angle_alpha   90.00
_cell.angle_beta   90.00
_cell.angle_gamma   90.00
#
_symmetry.space_group_name_H-M   'P 1'
#
loop_
_entity.id
_entity.type
_entity.pdbx_description
1 polymer ?
#
loop_
_entity_poly.entity_id
_entity_poly.type
_entity_poly.pdbx_seq_one_letter_code
_entity_poly.pdbx_strand_id
1 'polypeptide(L)'
;MHAKKAGKKSSVDPASDGAQERLSEVLSTFATLREDGRALIERIHGSLLEMRDLRQQIREQRTGRAPGRGGFAPARTAYLQMQFGLTARETEVALLLAQGRSNVAIAKTLGISTHTARHHTQRVLAKMKVHSRAEAGAKLRG
;
A
#
# COMPACT_ATOMS: atom_id res chain seq x y z
N MET A 1 50.07 40.06 45.21
CA MET A 1 49.91 40.24 43.75
C MET A 1 48.74 39.37 43.31
N HIS A 2 47.58 39.96 43.05
CA HIS A 2 46.36 39.27 42.68
C HIS A 2 46.18 39.36 41.16
N ALA A 3 46.19 38.22 40.48
CA ALA A 3 45.82 38.13 39.06
C ALA A 3 44.31 37.77 38.98
N LYS A 4 43.55 38.73 38.50
CA LYS A 4 42.09 38.65 38.29
C LYS A 4 41.83 37.93 36.93
N LYS A 5 41.30 36.71 36.97
CA LYS A 5 40.90 35.93 35.79
C LYS A 5 39.57 36.50 35.29
N ALA A 6 39.59 37.20 34.17
CA ALA A 6 38.40 37.72 33.50
C ALA A 6 37.67 36.57 32.78
N GLY A 7 36.48 36.25 33.24
CA GLY A 7 35.55 35.31 32.60
C GLY A 7 35.00 35.96 31.31
N LYS A 8 35.28 35.36 30.16
CA LYS A 8 34.70 35.72 28.89
C LYS A 8 33.26 35.25 28.85
N LYS A 9 32.31 36.15 29.12
CA LYS A 9 30.90 35.90 28.86
C LYS A 9 30.72 35.81 27.35
N SER A 10 30.35 34.60 26.85
CA SER A 10 29.88 34.38 25.50
C SER A 10 28.54 35.10 25.34
N SER A 11 28.55 36.23 24.65
CA SER A 11 27.32 36.93 24.25
C SER A 11 26.68 36.12 23.13
N VAL A 12 25.68 35.34 23.44
CA VAL A 12 24.77 34.73 22.46
C VAL A 12 23.97 35.87 21.85
N ASP A 13 24.12 36.09 20.55
CA ASP A 13 23.44 37.16 19.80
C ASP A 13 21.95 36.80 19.70
N PRO A 14 21.04 37.59 20.27
CA PRO A 14 19.59 37.28 20.24
C PRO A 14 18.97 37.28 18.84
N ALA A 15 19.66 37.88 17.85
CA ALA A 15 19.27 37.87 16.46
C ALA A 15 19.51 36.48 15.77
N SER A 16 20.48 35.71 16.26
CA SER A 16 20.79 34.37 15.77
C SER A 16 19.75 33.34 16.22
N ASP A 17 19.24 33.48 17.43
CA ASP A 17 18.29 32.55 18.02
C ASP A 17 16.92 32.58 17.30
N GLY A 18 16.39 33.78 17.04
CA GLY A 18 15.14 33.96 16.29
C GLY A 18 15.23 33.59 14.79
N ALA A 19 16.44 33.56 14.20
CA ALA A 19 16.61 33.05 12.83
C ALA A 19 16.62 31.53 12.78
N GLN A 20 17.23 30.87 13.76
CA GLN A 20 17.25 29.41 13.88
C GLN A 20 15.86 28.85 14.17
N GLU A 21 15.09 29.52 15.02
CA GLU A 21 13.71 29.14 15.33
C GLU A 21 12.81 29.19 14.09
N ARG A 22 12.86 30.28 13.32
CA ARG A 22 12.12 30.40 12.04
C ARG A 22 12.55 29.36 11.01
N LEU A 23 13.83 29.04 10.92
CA LEU A 23 14.32 27.99 10.02
C LEU A 23 13.80 26.62 10.43
N SER A 24 13.79 26.32 11.72
CA SER A 24 13.24 25.09 12.27
C SER A 24 11.74 24.94 11.97
N GLU A 25 10.97 26.00 12.12
CA GLU A 25 9.54 26.03 11.81
C GLU A 25 9.28 25.79 10.30
N VAL A 26 10.05 26.44 9.45
CA VAL A 26 9.96 26.25 7.99
C VAL A 26 10.30 24.81 7.62
N LEU A 27 11.38 24.23 8.16
CA LEU A 27 11.78 22.85 7.88
C LEU A 27 10.72 21.84 8.37
N SER A 28 10.12 22.09 9.54
CA SER A 28 9.01 21.28 10.06
C SER A 28 7.81 21.32 9.13
N THR A 29 7.43 22.50 8.65
CA THR A 29 6.32 22.69 7.71
C THR A 29 6.58 21.94 6.39
N PHE A 30 7.82 22.02 5.85
CA PHE A 30 8.19 21.27 4.65
C PHE A 30 8.14 19.75 4.87
N ALA A 31 8.53 19.26 6.03
CA ALA A 31 8.47 17.83 6.35
C ALA A 31 7.01 17.34 6.34
N THR A 32 6.11 18.07 7.00
CA THR A 32 4.67 17.76 7.04
C THR A 32 4.07 17.79 5.64
N LEU A 33 4.35 18.83 4.85
CA LEU A 33 3.83 18.95 3.48
C LEU A 33 4.29 17.79 2.58
N ARG A 34 5.49 17.29 2.79
CA ARG A 34 6.04 16.16 2.05
C ARG A 34 5.37 14.84 2.42
N GLU A 35 5.03 14.64 3.70
CA GLU A 35 4.29 13.46 4.16
C GLU A 35 2.85 13.49 3.66
N ASP A 36 2.17 14.61 3.75
CA ASP A 36 0.83 14.80 3.20
C ASP A 36 0.77 14.57 1.70
N GLY A 37 1.77 15.07 0.97
CA GLY A 37 1.92 14.85 -0.47
C GLY A 37 2.07 13.36 -0.82
N ARG A 38 2.84 12.60 -0.06
CA ARG A 38 2.98 11.14 -0.24
C ARG A 38 1.67 10.42 0.03
N ALA A 39 1.00 10.73 1.13
CA ALA A 39 -0.28 10.13 1.47
C ALA A 39 -1.35 10.40 0.42
N LEU A 40 -1.36 11.62 -0.14
CA LEU A 40 -2.27 11.99 -1.23
C LEU A 40 -1.97 11.20 -2.52
N ILE A 41 -0.71 11.06 -2.90
CA ILE A 41 -0.29 10.27 -4.06
C ILE A 41 -0.70 8.80 -3.89
N GLU A 42 -0.52 8.21 -2.73
CA GLU A 42 -0.94 6.83 -2.46
C GLU A 42 -2.47 6.67 -2.54
N ARG A 43 -3.23 7.64 -2.04
CA ARG A 43 -4.70 7.65 -2.16
C ARG A 43 -5.15 7.75 -3.62
N ILE A 44 -4.54 8.63 -4.41
CA ILE A 44 -4.83 8.77 -5.84
C ILE A 44 -4.49 7.48 -6.59
N HIS A 45 -3.35 6.88 -6.33
CA HIS A 45 -2.98 5.60 -6.93
C HIS A 45 -3.96 4.49 -6.57
N GLY A 46 -4.40 4.43 -5.31
CA GLY A 46 -5.44 3.50 -4.86
C GLY A 46 -6.74 3.67 -5.64
N SER A 47 -7.23 4.91 -5.75
CA SER A 47 -8.48 5.23 -6.47
C SER A 47 -8.38 4.93 -7.97
N LEU A 48 -7.23 5.19 -8.60
CA LEU A 48 -7.01 4.88 -10.01
C LEU A 48 -7.03 3.37 -10.28
N LEU A 49 -6.47 2.58 -9.37
CA LEU A 49 -6.50 1.12 -9.46
C LEU A 49 -7.94 0.59 -9.28
N GLU A 50 -8.69 1.15 -8.35
CA GLU A 50 -10.11 0.79 -8.16
C GLU A 50 -10.96 1.10 -9.39
N MET A 51 -10.78 2.29 -9.99
CA MET A 51 -11.48 2.65 -11.22
C MET A 51 -11.09 1.75 -12.40
N ARG A 52 -9.83 1.34 -12.48
CA ARG A 52 -9.37 0.42 -13.52
C ARG A 52 -9.99 -0.97 -13.35
N ASP A 53 -10.07 -1.47 -12.12
CA ASP A 53 -10.71 -2.74 -11.81
C ASP A 53 -12.22 -2.69 -12.09
N LEU A 54 -12.88 -1.61 -11.73
CA LEU A 54 -14.32 -1.40 -12.01
C LEU A 54 -14.58 -1.35 -13.54
N ARG A 55 -13.74 -0.65 -14.30
CA ARG A 55 -13.83 -0.62 -15.77
C ARG A 55 -13.64 -2.02 -16.37
N GLN A 56 -12.73 -2.81 -15.82
CA GLN A 56 -12.51 -4.18 -16.27
C GLN A 56 -13.70 -5.07 -15.95
N GLN A 57 -14.28 -4.96 -14.75
CA GLN A 57 -15.50 -5.69 -14.37
C GLN A 57 -16.68 -5.35 -15.30
N ILE A 58 -16.90 -4.06 -15.60
CA ILE A 58 -17.95 -3.63 -16.52
C ILE A 58 -17.70 -4.19 -17.93
N ARG A 59 -16.45 -4.23 -18.39
CA ARG A 59 -16.08 -4.78 -19.70
C ARG A 59 -16.33 -6.29 -19.77
N GLU A 60 -16.03 -7.03 -18.71
CA GLU A 60 -16.24 -8.47 -18.61
C GLU A 60 -17.74 -8.81 -18.56
N GLN A 61 -18.55 -8.01 -17.84
CA GLN A 61 -20.00 -8.15 -17.82
C GLN A 61 -20.65 -7.88 -19.20
N ARG A 62 -20.13 -6.91 -19.96
CA ARG A 62 -20.65 -6.56 -21.30
C ARG A 62 -20.26 -7.58 -22.37
N THR A 63 -19.17 -8.31 -22.20
CA THR A 63 -18.69 -9.29 -23.21
C THR A 63 -19.15 -10.72 -22.95
N GLY A 64 -19.94 -10.97 -21.90
CA GLY A 64 -20.42 -12.32 -21.54
C GLY A 64 -19.28 -13.32 -21.25
N ARG A 65 -18.06 -12.81 -21.08
CA ARG A 65 -16.89 -13.67 -20.84
C ARG A 65 -16.80 -13.96 -19.35
N ALA A 66 -17.08 -15.20 -19.00
CA ALA A 66 -17.01 -15.71 -17.63
C ALA A 66 -15.70 -15.30 -16.93
N PRO A 67 -15.74 -14.86 -15.65
CA PRO A 67 -14.54 -14.63 -14.86
C PRO A 67 -13.83 -15.98 -14.69
N GLY A 68 -12.59 -16.07 -15.12
CA GLY A 68 -11.84 -17.30 -14.86
C GLY A 68 -10.82 -17.69 -15.94
N ARG A 69 -9.82 -16.85 -16.19
CA ARG A 69 -8.58 -17.36 -16.85
C ARG A 69 -7.75 -18.28 -15.94
N GLY A 70 -8.15 -18.48 -14.69
CA GLY A 70 -7.42 -19.28 -13.71
C GLY A 70 -7.92 -20.71 -13.49
N GLY A 71 -8.98 -21.14 -14.17
CA GLY A 71 -9.48 -22.54 -14.06
C GLY A 71 -9.96 -22.96 -12.66
N PHE A 72 -10.35 -22.02 -11.81
CA PHE A 72 -10.80 -22.31 -10.46
C PHE A 72 -12.31 -22.66 -10.43
N ALA A 73 -12.68 -23.62 -9.57
CA ALA A 73 -14.07 -24.05 -9.41
C ALA A 73 -14.96 -22.86 -8.98
N PRO A 74 -16.09 -22.60 -9.67
CA PRO A 74 -16.97 -21.45 -9.38
C PRO A 74 -17.46 -21.42 -7.93
N ALA A 75 -17.76 -22.56 -7.35
CA ALA A 75 -18.20 -22.68 -5.95
C ALA A 75 -17.14 -22.17 -4.96
N ARG A 76 -15.87 -22.49 -5.19
CA ARG A 76 -14.75 -22.02 -4.34
C ARG A 76 -14.55 -20.52 -4.46
N THR A 77 -14.69 -19.98 -5.66
CA THR A 77 -14.60 -18.53 -5.92
C THR A 77 -15.71 -17.78 -5.17
N ALA A 78 -16.96 -18.23 -5.31
CA ALA A 78 -18.10 -17.64 -4.62
C ALA A 78 -17.95 -17.71 -3.08
N TYR A 79 -17.51 -18.85 -2.55
CA TYR A 79 -17.26 -19.01 -1.12
C TYR A 79 -16.26 -17.99 -0.59
N LEU A 80 -15.11 -17.83 -1.26
CA LEU A 80 -14.07 -16.87 -0.83
C LEU A 80 -14.54 -15.42 -0.91
N GLN A 81 -15.33 -15.08 -1.92
CA GLN A 81 -15.92 -13.74 -2.05
C GLN A 81 -16.87 -13.45 -0.87
N MET A 82 -17.73 -14.38 -0.52
CA MET A 82 -18.66 -14.22 0.60
C MET A 82 -17.95 -14.22 1.96
N GLN A 83 -17.01 -15.14 2.16
CA GLN A 83 -16.33 -15.34 3.44
C GLN A 83 -15.42 -14.16 3.82
N PHE A 84 -14.71 -13.58 2.85
CA PHE A 84 -13.69 -12.54 3.09
C PHE A 84 -14.01 -11.20 2.45
N GLY A 85 -15.15 -11.04 1.79
CA GLY A 85 -15.51 -9.82 1.08
C GLY A 85 -14.55 -9.50 -0.08
N LEU A 86 -13.99 -10.54 -0.73
CA LEU A 86 -13.07 -10.35 -1.83
C LEU A 86 -13.82 -9.98 -3.11
N THR A 87 -13.25 -9.09 -3.91
CA THR A 87 -13.70 -8.89 -5.29
C THR A 87 -13.30 -10.08 -6.16
N ALA A 88 -13.89 -10.24 -7.34
CA ALA A 88 -13.52 -11.30 -8.28
C ALA A 88 -11.99 -11.33 -8.52
N ARG A 89 -11.38 -10.17 -8.73
CA ARG A 89 -9.94 -10.05 -8.96
C ARG A 89 -9.09 -10.41 -7.76
N GLU A 90 -9.49 -9.98 -6.58
CA GLU A 90 -8.82 -10.33 -5.32
C GLU A 90 -8.94 -11.84 -5.05
N THR A 91 -10.04 -12.48 -5.44
CA THR A 91 -10.21 -13.92 -5.32
C THR A 91 -9.26 -14.69 -6.23
N GLU A 92 -9.08 -14.26 -7.49
CA GLU A 92 -8.08 -14.85 -8.39
C GLU A 92 -6.67 -14.75 -7.79
N VAL A 93 -6.31 -13.57 -7.26
CA VAL A 93 -5.04 -13.36 -6.57
C VAL A 93 -4.92 -14.25 -5.33
N ALA A 94 -5.96 -14.36 -4.50
CA ALA A 94 -5.98 -15.21 -3.31
C ALA A 94 -5.73 -16.69 -3.66
N LEU A 95 -6.37 -17.18 -4.71
CA LEU A 95 -6.20 -18.57 -5.17
C LEU A 95 -4.79 -18.85 -5.69
N LEU A 96 -4.18 -17.89 -6.38
CA LEU A 96 -2.77 -17.98 -6.80
C LEU A 96 -1.80 -17.87 -5.62
N LEU A 97 -2.13 -17.08 -4.61
CA LEU A 97 -1.40 -17.02 -3.34
C LEU A 97 -1.43 -18.37 -2.61
N ALA A 98 -2.59 -19.02 -2.56
CA ALA A 98 -2.74 -20.35 -1.97
C ALA A 98 -1.86 -21.41 -2.65
N GLN A 99 -1.58 -21.24 -3.95
CA GLN A 99 -0.63 -22.06 -4.72
C GLN A 99 0.85 -21.69 -4.49
N GLY A 100 1.13 -20.71 -3.63
CA GLY A 100 2.50 -20.24 -3.37
C GLY A 100 3.09 -19.35 -4.47
N ARG A 101 2.29 -18.87 -5.44
CA ARG A 101 2.78 -18.05 -6.56
C ARG A 101 3.34 -16.71 -6.09
N SER A 102 4.50 -16.30 -6.62
CA SER A 102 5.08 -14.98 -6.37
C SER A 102 4.26 -13.86 -7.04
N ASN A 103 4.43 -12.60 -6.62
CA ASN A 103 3.74 -11.47 -7.27
C ASN A 103 4.10 -11.33 -8.76
N VAL A 104 5.33 -11.70 -9.15
CA VAL A 104 5.75 -11.74 -10.55
C VAL A 104 4.96 -12.81 -11.31
N ALA A 105 4.82 -14.02 -10.75
CA ALA A 105 4.04 -15.10 -11.36
C ALA A 105 2.55 -14.76 -11.43
N ILE A 106 1.99 -14.15 -10.37
CA ILE A 106 0.60 -13.67 -10.34
C ILE A 106 0.38 -12.62 -11.43
N ALA A 107 1.28 -11.63 -11.53
CA ALA A 107 1.23 -10.60 -12.56
C ALA A 107 1.20 -11.19 -13.97
N LYS A 108 2.10 -12.14 -14.24
CA LYS A 108 2.17 -12.84 -15.54
C LYS A 108 0.89 -13.63 -15.82
N THR A 109 0.39 -14.39 -14.86
CA THR A 109 -0.82 -15.21 -15.00
C THR A 109 -2.06 -14.36 -15.27
N LEU A 110 -2.16 -13.22 -14.58
CA LEU A 110 -3.33 -12.36 -14.63
C LEU A 110 -3.23 -11.23 -15.68
N GLY A 111 -2.09 -11.09 -16.37
CA GLY A 111 -1.87 -10.06 -17.38
C GLY A 111 -1.84 -8.64 -16.83
N ILE A 112 -1.27 -8.46 -15.63
CA ILE A 112 -1.15 -7.16 -14.93
C ILE A 112 0.30 -6.83 -14.59
N SER A 113 0.58 -5.61 -14.14
CA SER A 113 1.92 -5.27 -13.66
C SER A 113 2.24 -5.96 -12.32
N THR A 114 3.52 -6.18 -12.03
CA THR A 114 3.96 -6.71 -10.72
C THR A 114 3.57 -5.77 -9.57
N HIS A 115 3.56 -4.47 -9.82
CA HIS A 115 3.11 -3.48 -8.85
C HIS A 115 1.62 -3.67 -8.53
N THR A 116 0.77 -3.82 -9.54
CA THR A 116 -0.66 -4.10 -9.38
C THR A 116 -0.89 -5.42 -8.64
N ALA A 117 -0.15 -6.48 -8.97
CA ALA A 117 -0.25 -7.76 -8.28
C ALA A 117 0.14 -7.65 -6.79
N ARG A 118 1.17 -6.85 -6.45
CA ARG A 118 1.55 -6.55 -5.07
C ARG A 118 0.41 -5.85 -4.33
N HIS A 119 -0.20 -4.85 -4.94
CA HIS A 119 -1.30 -4.10 -4.36
C HIS A 119 -2.52 -5.00 -4.07
N HIS A 120 -2.94 -5.81 -5.04
CA HIS A 120 -4.01 -6.79 -4.81
C HIS A 120 -3.65 -7.79 -3.71
N THR A 121 -2.40 -8.26 -3.66
CA THR A 121 -1.93 -9.14 -2.58
C THR A 121 -2.11 -8.49 -1.21
N GLN A 122 -1.71 -7.23 -1.05
CA GLN A 122 -1.86 -6.50 0.22
C GLN A 122 -3.34 -6.37 0.61
N ARG A 123 -4.23 -6.05 -0.33
CA ARG A 123 -5.68 -5.97 -0.08
C ARG A 123 -6.27 -7.31 0.33
N VAL A 124 -5.86 -8.40 -0.32
CA VAL A 124 -6.27 -9.77 0.05
C VAL A 124 -5.86 -10.08 1.49
N LEU A 125 -4.59 -9.83 1.86
CA LEU A 125 -4.10 -10.07 3.21
C LEU A 125 -4.88 -9.27 4.25
N ALA A 126 -5.14 -7.99 3.97
CA ALA A 126 -5.91 -7.10 4.84
C ALA A 126 -7.36 -7.59 5.03
N LYS A 127 -8.07 -7.94 3.95
CA LYS A 127 -9.45 -8.44 4.01
C LYS A 127 -9.56 -9.80 4.71
N MET A 128 -8.56 -10.66 4.52
CA MET A 128 -8.48 -11.95 5.20
C MET A 128 -8.02 -11.82 6.66
N LYS A 129 -7.60 -10.62 7.10
CA LYS A 129 -7.04 -10.36 8.44
C LYS A 129 -5.85 -11.27 8.75
N VAL A 130 -4.90 -11.35 7.83
CA VAL A 130 -3.66 -12.11 7.97
C VAL A 130 -2.45 -11.22 7.65
N HIS A 131 -1.31 -11.52 8.29
CA HIS A 131 -0.11 -10.69 8.21
C HIS A 131 0.95 -11.23 7.25
N SER A 132 0.79 -12.46 6.79
CA SER A 132 1.77 -13.08 5.89
C SER A 132 1.12 -13.89 4.76
N ARG A 133 1.89 -14.07 3.67
CA ARG A 133 1.49 -14.93 2.54
C ARG A 133 1.33 -16.38 2.96
N ALA A 134 2.18 -16.85 3.88
CA ALA A 134 2.15 -18.21 4.38
C ALA A 134 0.85 -18.46 5.16
N GLU A 135 0.47 -17.51 6.00
CA GLU A 135 -0.78 -17.55 6.76
C GLU A 135 -2.01 -17.49 5.83
N ALA A 136 -2.00 -16.61 4.83
CA ALA A 136 -3.05 -16.57 3.81
C ALA A 136 -3.17 -17.92 3.07
N GLY A 137 -2.04 -18.48 2.64
CA GLY A 137 -2.00 -19.77 1.98
C GLY A 137 -2.52 -20.92 2.84
N ALA A 138 -2.20 -20.95 4.13
CA ALA A 138 -2.73 -21.94 5.07
C ALA A 138 -4.23 -21.80 5.22
N LYS A 139 -4.74 -20.58 5.47
CA LYS A 139 -6.16 -20.27 5.63
C LYS A 139 -7.01 -20.56 4.39
N LEU A 140 -6.40 -20.51 3.21
CA LEU A 140 -7.06 -20.80 1.93
C LEU A 140 -7.06 -22.30 1.55
N ARG A 141 -6.17 -23.09 2.15
CA ARG A 141 -6.10 -24.55 1.90
C ARG A 141 -6.90 -25.40 2.89
N GLY A 142 -7.08 -24.88 4.14
CA GLY A 142 -7.93 -25.52 5.15
C GLY A 142 -9.37 -25.23 4.91
#